data_47e37301b6b8fb79894a3a9ff79b2727
#
_entry.id   47e37301b6b8fb79894a3a9ff79b2727
#
_cell.length_a   1.000
_cell.length_b   1.000
_cell.length_c   1.000
_cell.angle_alpha   90.00
_cell.angle_beta   90.00
_cell.angle_gamma   90.00
#
_symmetry.space_group_name_H-M   'P 1'
#
loop_
_entity.id
_entity.type
_entity.pdbx_description
1 polymer ?
#
loop_
_entity_poly.entity_id
_entity_poly.type
_entity_poly.pdbx_seq_one_letter_code
_entity_poly.pdbx_strand_id
1 'polypeptide(L)'
;SENIDITNDSLHFQPLTQMDNGIQLLSLAWHEDNLLVDGVYHQGRQIYKVGIENGELQPITSGRWENRDQNTASADLIYTSDKSGINNLVLSRDGKEEYITNVTGGAFMPSISDNGTILYSLYEDGGYNIAILVDYGVIESSHVGYEEDYYSAFPLSDLILGEELESFPYEEKMLSMSVFPKVMVD
;
A
#
# COMPACT_ATOMS: atom_id res chain seq x y z
N SER A 1 -7.51 -35.70 -14.46
CA SER A 1 -7.30 -34.27 -14.74
C SER A 1 -8.27 -33.88 -15.84
N GLU A 2 -9.39 -33.29 -15.49
CA GLU A 2 -10.31 -32.71 -16.46
C GLU A 2 -9.66 -31.46 -17.03
N ASN A 3 -9.44 -31.46 -18.35
CA ASN A 3 -9.07 -30.24 -19.05
C ASN A 3 -10.29 -29.33 -19.04
N ILE A 4 -10.21 -28.21 -18.35
CA ILE A 4 -11.20 -27.16 -18.45
C ILE A 4 -11.07 -26.52 -19.83
N ASP A 5 -12.02 -26.81 -20.70
CA ASP A 5 -12.11 -26.19 -22.02
C ASP A 5 -12.64 -24.76 -21.84
N ILE A 6 -11.74 -23.79 -21.82
CA ILE A 6 -12.05 -22.36 -21.68
C ILE A 6 -12.69 -21.75 -22.93
N THR A 7 -12.90 -22.54 -23.99
CA THR A 7 -13.58 -22.08 -25.23
C THR A 7 -15.09 -22.33 -25.21
N ASN A 8 -15.62 -22.91 -24.12
CA ASN A 8 -17.03 -23.21 -24.02
C ASN A 8 -17.86 -21.96 -23.66
N ASP A 9 -18.81 -21.59 -24.51
CA ASP A 9 -19.76 -20.46 -24.36
C ASP A 9 -20.60 -20.49 -23.07
N SER A 10 -20.38 -21.45 -22.18
CA SER A 10 -21.12 -21.63 -20.93
C SER A 10 -20.46 -20.94 -19.71
N LEU A 11 -19.28 -20.36 -19.84
CA LEU A 11 -18.65 -19.59 -18.77
C LEU A 11 -19.20 -18.15 -18.77
N HIS A 12 -20.15 -17.90 -17.90
CA HIS A 12 -20.69 -16.56 -17.70
C HIS A 12 -19.85 -15.83 -16.66
N PHE A 13 -19.08 -14.83 -17.10
CA PHE A 13 -18.43 -13.87 -16.23
C PHE A 13 -19.41 -12.75 -15.93
N GLN A 14 -19.70 -12.55 -14.65
CA GLN A 14 -20.52 -11.44 -14.20
C GLN A 14 -19.66 -10.52 -13.34
N PRO A 15 -19.56 -9.21 -13.67
CA PRO A 15 -18.91 -8.26 -12.80
C PRO A 15 -19.66 -8.17 -11.48
N LEU A 16 -18.95 -8.31 -10.37
CA LEU A 16 -19.50 -8.20 -9.02
C LEU A 16 -19.70 -6.73 -8.63
N THR A 17 -18.76 -5.87 -9.02
CA THR A 17 -18.77 -4.45 -8.71
C THR A 17 -18.88 -3.63 -9.98
N GLN A 18 -19.60 -2.52 -9.92
CA GLN A 18 -19.62 -1.52 -10.97
C GLN A 18 -19.14 -0.19 -10.37
N MET A 19 -17.90 0.19 -10.71
CA MET A 19 -17.28 1.36 -10.12
C MET A 19 -17.54 2.60 -10.95
N ASP A 20 -18.03 3.64 -10.31
CA ASP A 20 -18.06 4.97 -10.88
C ASP A 20 -16.66 5.57 -10.90
N ASN A 21 -16.33 6.22 -11.97
CA ASN A 21 -15.12 6.98 -12.31
C ASN A 21 -14.03 7.11 -11.26
N GLY A 22 -12.92 6.41 -11.47
CA GLY A 22 -11.64 6.74 -10.89
C GLY A 22 -11.16 5.89 -9.74
N ILE A 23 -11.96 4.94 -9.22
CA ILE A 23 -11.47 3.97 -8.25
C ILE A 23 -10.79 2.81 -8.98
N GLN A 24 -9.55 2.52 -8.62
CA GLN A 24 -8.84 1.32 -9.05
C GLN A 24 -8.86 0.30 -7.93
N LEU A 25 -9.47 -0.85 -8.18
CA LEU A 25 -9.44 -1.98 -7.26
C LEU A 25 -8.23 -2.85 -7.57
N LEU A 26 -7.49 -3.26 -6.54
CA LEU A 26 -6.20 -3.93 -6.68
C LEU A 26 -6.21 -5.31 -6.02
N SER A 27 -5.62 -5.45 -4.83
CA SER A 27 -5.47 -6.76 -4.18
C SER A 27 -6.79 -7.26 -3.63
N LEU A 28 -7.03 -8.56 -3.74
CA LEU A 28 -8.23 -9.24 -3.26
C LEU A 28 -7.88 -10.24 -2.17
N ALA A 29 -8.70 -10.32 -1.13
CA ALA A 29 -8.60 -11.34 -0.10
C ALA A 29 -9.98 -11.79 0.36
N TRP A 30 -10.13 -13.06 0.73
CA TRP A 30 -11.32 -13.54 1.43
C TRP A 30 -11.21 -13.22 2.91
N HIS A 31 -12.31 -12.82 3.52
CA HIS A 31 -12.45 -12.64 4.96
C HIS A 31 -13.81 -13.19 5.38
N GLU A 32 -13.81 -14.37 5.98
CA GLU A 32 -15.04 -15.13 6.23
C GLU A 32 -15.84 -15.30 4.93
N ASP A 33 -17.10 -14.91 4.91
CA ASP A 33 -17.98 -14.95 3.73
C ASP A 33 -17.94 -13.66 2.91
N ASN A 34 -16.98 -12.78 3.15
CA ASN A 34 -16.87 -11.49 2.47
C ASN A 34 -15.59 -11.41 1.64
N LEU A 35 -15.63 -10.55 0.65
CA LEU A 35 -14.46 -10.18 -0.14
C LEU A 35 -13.90 -8.85 0.36
N LEU A 36 -12.61 -8.81 0.61
CA LEU A 36 -11.87 -7.58 0.85
C LEU A 36 -11.13 -7.17 -0.42
N VAL A 37 -11.07 -5.88 -0.65
CA VAL A 37 -10.34 -5.29 -1.76
C VAL A 37 -9.67 -4.01 -1.29
N ASP A 38 -8.47 -3.74 -1.72
CA ASP A 38 -7.93 -2.40 -1.60
C ASP A 38 -8.17 -1.60 -2.88
N GLY A 39 -8.44 -0.34 -2.72
CA GLY A 39 -8.75 0.56 -3.81
C GLY A 39 -8.10 1.92 -3.67
N VAL A 40 -7.61 2.45 -4.78
CA VAL A 40 -7.06 3.80 -4.87
C VAL A 40 -8.16 4.76 -5.28
N TYR A 41 -8.38 5.79 -4.48
CA TYR A 41 -9.34 6.85 -4.76
C TYR A 41 -8.83 8.21 -4.25
N HIS A 42 -8.66 9.17 -5.14
CA HIS A 42 -8.23 10.56 -4.91
C HIS A 42 -7.03 10.79 -3.99
N GLN A 43 -7.06 10.38 -2.73
CA GLN A 43 -6.11 10.79 -1.71
C GLN A 43 -5.48 9.63 -0.91
N GLY A 44 -5.44 8.45 -1.46
CA GLY A 44 -4.85 7.29 -0.78
C GLY A 44 -5.45 5.97 -1.22
N ARG A 45 -4.93 4.90 -0.67
CA ARG A 45 -5.37 3.53 -0.92
C ARG A 45 -6.02 3.00 0.34
N GLN A 46 -7.25 2.55 0.22
CA GLN A 46 -8.04 2.09 1.36
C GLN A 46 -8.55 0.67 1.14
N ILE A 47 -8.81 -0.01 2.23
CA ILE A 47 -9.37 -1.36 2.23
C ILE A 47 -10.88 -1.26 2.37
N TYR A 48 -11.58 -1.98 1.51
CA TYR A 48 -13.04 -2.07 1.46
C TYR A 48 -13.50 -3.51 1.61
N LYS A 49 -14.63 -3.67 2.25
CA LYS A 49 -15.42 -4.89 2.23
C LYS A 49 -16.39 -4.82 1.05
N VAL A 50 -16.47 -5.88 0.26
CA VAL A 50 -17.37 -5.99 -0.88
C VAL A 50 -18.50 -6.93 -0.54
N GLY A 51 -19.74 -6.46 -0.67
CA GLY A 51 -20.92 -7.30 -0.55
C GLY A 51 -21.04 -8.24 -1.75
N ILE A 52 -21.00 -9.55 -1.50
CA ILE A 52 -21.05 -10.57 -2.56
C ILE A 52 -22.38 -10.54 -3.33
N GLU A 53 -23.48 -10.17 -2.67
CA GLU A 53 -24.81 -10.17 -3.29
C GLU A 53 -25.08 -8.91 -4.12
N ASN A 54 -24.57 -7.76 -3.70
CA ASN A 54 -24.93 -6.46 -4.26
C ASN A 54 -23.73 -5.68 -4.84
N GLY A 55 -22.48 -6.16 -4.64
CA GLY A 55 -21.27 -5.48 -5.09
C GLY A 55 -20.98 -4.17 -4.37
N GLU A 56 -21.66 -3.87 -3.27
CA GLU A 56 -21.49 -2.62 -2.53
C GLU A 56 -20.15 -2.60 -1.78
N LEU A 57 -19.44 -1.47 -1.87
CA LEU A 57 -18.17 -1.23 -1.20
C LEU A 57 -18.39 -0.50 0.12
N GLN A 58 -17.96 -1.11 1.21
CA GLN A 58 -17.96 -0.52 2.54
C GLN A 58 -16.51 -0.29 3.00
N PRO A 59 -16.09 0.94 3.31
CA PRO A 59 -14.72 1.19 3.75
C PRO A 59 -14.45 0.57 5.11
N ILE A 60 -13.35 -0.15 5.23
CA ILE A 60 -12.81 -0.66 6.50
C ILE A 60 -11.78 0.32 7.05
N THR A 61 -10.92 0.83 6.19
CA THR A 61 -9.92 1.84 6.55
C THR A 61 -10.29 3.19 5.95
N SER A 62 -9.71 4.27 6.46
CA SER A 62 -9.99 5.62 6.00
C SER A 62 -8.77 6.54 6.17
N GLY A 63 -8.85 7.72 5.56
CA GLY A 63 -7.82 8.74 5.63
C GLY A 63 -7.05 8.88 4.31
N ARG A 64 -5.91 9.59 4.37
CA ARG A 64 -5.06 9.89 3.20
C ARG A 64 -3.88 8.91 3.05
N TRP A 65 -3.86 7.89 3.86
CA TRP A 65 -2.78 6.92 3.97
C TRP A 65 -2.91 5.80 2.95
N GLU A 66 -1.81 5.10 2.68
CA GLU A 66 -1.77 3.88 1.88
C GLU A 66 -2.03 2.67 2.79
N ASN A 67 -3.28 2.19 2.84
CA ASN A 67 -3.65 0.95 3.51
C ASN A 67 -3.87 -0.13 2.44
N ARG A 68 -3.03 -1.16 2.41
CA ARG A 68 -2.97 -2.10 1.29
C ARG A 68 -2.47 -3.48 1.67
N ASP A 69 -2.44 -4.37 0.69
CA ASP A 69 -1.88 -5.72 0.79
C ASP A 69 -2.53 -6.51 1.93
N GLN A 70 -3.86 -6.40 2.06
CA GLN A 70 -4.60 -7.05 3.12
C GLN A 70 -4.54 -8.57 3.01
N ASN A 71 -4.44 -9.24 4.15
CA ASN A 71 -4.55 -10.68 4.30
C ASN A 71 -5.31 -11.00 5.59
N THR A 72 -5.88 -12.18 5.69
CA THR A 72 -6.74 -12.54 6.82
C THR A 72 -6.49 -13.97 7.30
N ALA A 73 -6.63 -14.18 8.61
CA ALA A 73 -6.74 -15.50 9.21
C ALA A 73 -7.83 -15.46 10.29
N SER A 74 -8.82 -16.33 10.17
CA SER A 74 -10.02 -16.27 11.03
C SER A 74 -10.65 -14.86 11.01
N ALA A 75 -10.86 -14.23 12.14
CA ALA A 75 -11.37 -12.87 12.27
C ALA A 75 -10.31 -11.76 12.21
N ASP A 76 -9.04 -12.12 12.13
CA ASP A 76 -7.94 -11.16 12.10
C ASP A 76 -7.71 -10.63 10.68
N LEU A 77 -7.57 -9.32 10.55
CA LEU A 77 -7.18 -8.63 9.33
C LEU A 77 -5.79 -8.03 9.54
N ILE A 78 -4.86 -8.38 8.66
CA ILE A 78 -3.53 -7.77 8.63
C ILE A 78 -3.33 -7.01 7.33
N TYR A 79 -2.66 -5.88 7.39
CA TYR A 79 -2.37 -5.07 6.21
C TYR A 79 -1.14 -4.19 6.40
N THR A 80 -0.64 -3.65 5.30
CA THR A 80 0.43 -2.65 5.28
C THR A 80 -0.16 -1.25 5.35
N SER A 81 0.41 -0.37 6.19
CA SER A 81 0.03 1.04 6.29
C SER A 81 1.24 1.96 6.41
N ASP A 82 1.22 3.09 5.69
CA ASP A 82 2.24 4.14 5.77
C ASP A 82 1.88 5.27 6.75
N LYS A 83 0.82 5.10 7.53
CA LYS A 83 0.32 6.10 8.48
C LYS A 83 1.36 6.59 9.49
N SER A 84 2.34 5.77 9.80
CA SER A 84 3.48 6.10 10.65
C SER A 84 4.65 6.80 9.92
N GLY A 85 4.48 7.13 8.64
CA GLY A 85 5.52 7.70 7.79
C GLY A 85 6.40 6.64 7.08
N ILE A 86 6.32 5.38 7.52
CA ILE A 86 6.96 4.22 6.90
C ILE A 86 5.91 3.10 6.81
N ASN A 87 5.99 2.28 5.76
CA ASN A 87 5.14 1.11 5.65
C ASN A 87 5.41 0.12 6.78
N ASN A 88 4.45 -0.03 7.66
CA ASN A 88 4.46 -0.99 8.76
C ASN A 88 3.24 -1.90 8.70
N LEU A 89 3.31 -3.06 9.35
CA LEU A 89 2.19 -3.98 9.44
C LEU A 89 1.26 -3.57 10.59
N VAL A 90 -0.02 -3.51 10.25
CA VAL A 90 -1.11 -3.26 11.18
C VAL A 90 -1.97 -4.50 11.26
N LEU A 91 -2.26 -4.93 12.47
CA LEU A 91 -3.20 -5.99 12.77
C LEU A 91 -4.49 -5.36 13.29
N SER A 92 -5.60 -5.66 12.64
CA SER A 92 -6.95 -5.27 13.08
C SER A 92 -7.67 -6.50 13.62
N ARG A 93 -8.01 -6.43 14.90
CA ARG A 93 -8.72 -7.46 15.63
C ARG A 93 -9.85 -6.82 16.44
N ASP A 94 -11.06 -7.31 16.30
CA ASP A 94 -12.25 -6.78 16.98
C ASP A 94 -12.44 -5.26 16.80
N GLY A 95 -12.06 -4.73 15.62
CA GLY A 95 -12.13 -3.30 15.30
C GLY A 95 -11.04 -2.44 15.93
N LYS A 96 -10.04 -3.05 16.60
CA LYS A 96 -8.87 -2.37 17.14
C LYS A 96 -7.69 -2.55 16.20
N GLU A 97 -7.10 -1.44 15.76
CA GLU A 97 -5.91 -1.41 14.93
C GLU A 97 -4.66 -1.27 15.77
N GLU A 98 -3.70 -2.14 15.59
CA GLU A 98 -2.46 -2.21 16.36
C GLU A 98 -1.26 -2.45 15.44
N TYR A 99 -0.19 -1.68 15.63
CA TYR A 99 1.06 -1.94 14.93
C TYR A 99 1.76 -3.17 15.51
N ILE A 100 2.30 -4.00 14.63
CA ILE A 100 3.07 -5.20 15.00
C ILE A 100 4.48 -5.17 14.43
N THR A 101 4.82 -4.15 13.65
CA THR A 101 6.18 -3.87 13.19
C THR A 101 6.52 -2.40 13.39
N ASN A 102 7.81 -2.13 13.57
CA ASN A 102 8.39 -0.79 13.49
C ASN A 102 9.76 -0.92 12.80
N VAL A 103 9.72 -0.88 11.48
CA VAL A 103 10.89 -1.08 10.62
C VAL A 103 11.35 0.26 10.02
N THR A 104 12.60 0.36 9.63
CA THR A 104 13.16 1.58 9.05
C THR A 104 13.02 1.67 7.54
N GLY A 105 12.94 0.53 6.86
CA GLY A 105 12.84 0.49 5.39
C GLY A 105 11.42 0.27 4.87
N GLY A 106 10.70 -0.66 5.45
CA GLY A 106 9.31 -0.95 5.12
C GLY A 106 8.96 -2.44 5.22
N ALA A 107 7.73 -2.73 5.66
CA ALA A 107 7.13 -4.05 5.74
C ALA A 107 5.90 -4.11 4.82
N PHE A 108 5.87 -5.13 3.94
CA PHE A 108 4.91 -5.21 2.84
C PHE A 108 4.34 -6.62 2.68
N MET A 109 3.18 -6.71 2.05
CA MET A 109 2.56 -7.96 1.61
C MET A 109 2.52 -9.03 2.72
N PRO A 110 1.90 -8.73 3.86
CA PRO A 110 1.79 -9.69 4.94
C PRO A 110 0.91 -10.88 4.55
N SER A 111 1.28 -12.05 5.06
CA SER A 111 0.47 -13.25 4.99
C SER A 111 0.41 -13.87 6.39
N ILE A 112 -0.77 -14.00 6.94
CA ILE A 112 -1.01 -14.56 8.26
C ILE A 112 -1.58 -15.98 8.15
N SER A 113 -1.04 -16.90 8.94
CA SER A 113 -1.53 -18.28 9.05
C SER A 113 -2.52 -18.44 10.19
N ASP A 114 -3.29 -19.52 10.19
CA ASP A 114 -4.29 -19.80 11.23
C ASP A 114 -3.71 -19.91 12.66
N ASN A 115 -2.43 -20.22 12.79
CA ASN A 115 -1.75 -20.23 14.07
C ASN A 115 -1.14 -18.88 14.47
N GLY A 116 -1.40 -17.83 13.69
CA GLY A 116 -0.94 -16.47 13.95
C GLY A 116 0.50 -16.17 13.50
N THR A 117 1.18 -17.10 12.82
CA THR A 117 2.50 -16.80 12.23
C THR A 117 2.33 -15.89 11.02
N ILE A 118 3.15 -14.85 10.92
CA ILE A 118 3.09 -13.87 9.85
C ILE A 118 4.38 -13.94 9.04
N LEU A 119 4.23 -14.04 7.71
CA LEU A 119 5.29 -13.83 6.73
C LEU A 119 5.07 -12.48 6.06
N TYR A 120 6.14 -11.77 5.76
CA TYR A 120 6.04 -10.50 5.05
C TYR A 120 7.33 -10.20 4.28
N SER A 121 7.25 -9.26 3.35
CA SER A 121 8.40 -8.71 2.63
C SER A 121 8.96 -7.54 3.42
N LEU A 122 10.20 -7.68 3.88
CA LEU A 122 10.96 -6.63 4.59
C LEU A 122 11.91 -5.95 3.60
N TYR A 123 11.78 -4.64 3.44
CA TYR A 123 12.79 -3.84 2.73
C TYR A 123 13.79 -3.28 3.73
N GLU A 124 15.05 -3.64 3.56
CA GLU A 124 16.15 -3.23 4.42
C GLU A 124 17.46 -3.27 3.62
N ASP A 125 18.37 -2.36 3.90
CA ASP A 125 19.72 -2.29 3.27
C ASP A 125 19.69 -2.32 1.73
N GLY A 126 18.68 -1.71 1.12
CA GLY A 126 18.54 -1.61 -0.32
C GLY A 126 17.99 -2.87 -1.01
N GLY A 127 17.48 -3.84 -0.25
CA GLY A 127 16.93 -5.09 -0.79
C GLY A 127 15.66 -5.57 -0.08
N TYR A 128 14.96 -6.51 -0.73
CA TYR A 128 13.81 -7.18 -0.15
C TYR A 128 14.19 -8.56 0.37
N ASN A 129 13.79 -8.84 1.60
CA ASN A 129 13.93 -10.12 2.26
C ASN A 129 12.57 -10.66 2.68
N ILE A 130 12.44 -11.98 2.80
CA ILE A 130 11.27 -12.58 3.43
C ILE A 130 11.55 -12.65 4.92
N ALA A 131 10.68 -12.02 5.72
CA ALA A 131 10.75 -12.03 7.16
C ALA A 131 9.58 -12.82 7.77
N ILE A 132 9.80 -13.36 8.97
CA ILE A 132 8.81 -14.12 9.73
C ILE A 132 8.63 -13.50 11.12
N LEU A 133 7.37 -13.36 11.52
CA LEU A 133 6.98 -12.94 12.88
C LEU A 133 6.28 -14.10 13.58
N VAL A 134 6.80 -14.46 14.71
CA VAL A 134 6.20 -15.41 15.66
C VAL A 134 6.21 -14.76 17.05
N ASP A 135 5.20 -15.03 17.86
CA ASP A 135 5.10 -14.51 19.23
C ASP A 135 5.27 -12.97 19.33
N TYR A 136 4.73 -12.23 18.33
CA TYR A 136 4.83 -10.79 18.26
C TYR A 136 3.95 -10.09 19.30
N GLY A 137 4.43 -8.93 19.77
CA GLY A 137 3.68 -8.02 20.62
C GLY A 137 3.11 -6.84 19.84
N VAL A 138 2.18 -6.15 20.47
CA VAL A 138 1.64 -4.88 19.98
C VAL A 138 2.62 -3.76 20.29
N ILE A 139 2.82 -2.87 19.32
CA ILE A 139 3.64 -1.68 19.46
C ILE A 139 2.72 -0.47 19.60
N GLU A 140 2.90 0.33 20.64
CA GLU A 140 2.13 1.56 20.79
C GLU A 140 2.38 2.51 19.60
N SER A 141 1.31 3.10 19.06
CA SER A 141 1.38 3.97 17.88
C SER A 141 2.30 5.18 18.05
N SER A 142 2.48 5.65 19.29
CA SER A 142 3.43 6.71 19.65
C SER A 142 4.90 6.33 19.51
N HIS A 143 5.19 5.02 19.41
CA HIS A 143 6.54 4.49 19.27
C HIS A 143 6.81 3.96 17.84
N VAL A 144 5.87 4.13 16.93
CA VAL A 144 6.00 3.66 15.54
C VAL A 144 6.24 4.82 14.59
N GLY A 145 7.23 4.67 13.72
CA GLY A 145 7.62 5.68 12.75
C GLY A 145 8.83 6.49 13.18
N TYR A 146 8.99 7.66 12.57
CA TYR A 146 10.05 8.59 12.93
C TYR A 146 9.67 9.35 14.20
N GLU A 147 10.62 9.48 15.14
CA GLU A 147 10.48 10.39 16.26
C GLU A 147 10.42 11.84 15.74
N GLU A 148 9.52 12.65 16.29
CA GLU A 148 9.33 14.06 15.88
C GLU A 148 10.64 14.88 15.98
N ASP A 149 11.54 14.52 16.90
CA ASP A 149 12.84 15.16 17.09
C ASP A 149 13.79 15.02 15.90
N TYR A 150 13.58 14.03 15.02
CA TYR A 150 14.37 13.89 13.80
C TYR A 150 14.11 15.03 12.80
N TYR A 151 12.92 15.60 12.88
CA TYR A 151 12.47 16.76 12.12
C TYR A 151 12.23 17.97 13.03
N SER A 152 12.94 18.06 14.17
CA SER A 152 12.93 19.32 14.89
C SER A 152 13.38 20.39 13.91
N ALA A 153 12.40 21.08 13.38
CA ALA A 153 12.60 22.06 12.35
C ALA A 153 13.69 23.01 12.85
N PHE A 154 14.74 23.18 12.06
CA PHE A 154 15.61 24.33 12.22
C PHE A 154 14.67 25.52 12.37
N PRO A 155 14.76 26.30 13.46
CA PRO A 155 13.86 27.43 13.61
C PRO A 155 13.97 28.27 12.33
N LEU A 156 12.83 28.52 11.69
CA LEU A 156 12.76 29.30 10.44
C LEU A 156 13.48 30.67 10.56
N SER A 157 13.69 31.13 11.80
CA SER A 157 14.48 32.32 12.13
C SER A 157 15.97 32.21 11.76
N ASP A 158 16.51 30.99 11.60
CA ASP A 158 17.93 30.77 11.22
C ASP A 158 18.12 30.54 9.73
N LEU A 159 17.02 30.41 8.98
CA LEU A 159 17.05 30.57 7.54
C LEU A 159 17.28 32.07 7.28
N ILE A 160 18.53 32.46 7.17
CA ILE A 160 18.88 33.70 6.47
C ILE A 160 18.27 33.51 5.09
N LEU A 161 17.11 34.10 4.86
CA LEU A 161 16.59 34.31 3.51
C LEU A 161 17.65 35.15 2.84
N GLY A 162 18.60 34.51 2.18
CA GLY A 162 19.57 35.16 1.32
C GLY A 162 18.79 36.04 0.35
N GLU A 163 19.46 37.09 -0.08
CA GLU A 163 18.97 38.12 -1.01
C GLU A 163 17.90 37.62 -1.97
N GLU A 164 16.84 38.42 -2.12
CA GLU A 164 15.74 38.17 -3.04
C GLU A 164 16.24 37.42 -4.29
N LEU A 165 15.84 36.19 -4.45
CA LEU A 165 16.16 35.41 -5.65
C LEU A 165 15.48 36.11 -6.83
N GLU A 166 16.25 36.83 -7.63
CA GLU A 166 15.74 37.38 -8.88
C GLU A 166 15.22 36.24 -9.74
N SER A 167 13.90 36.21 -9.93
CA SER A 167 13.29 35.26 -10.87
C SER A 167 13.51 35.76 -12.28
N PHE A 168 14.25 35.00 -13.06
CA PHE A 168 14.37 35.22 -14.50
C PHE A 168 13.23 34.47 -15.22
N PRO A 169 12.65 35.09 -16.27
CA PRO A 169 11.68 34.35 -17.09
C PRO A 169 12.36 33.12 -17.71
N TYR A 170 11.67 31.99 -17.60
CA TYR A 170 12.12 30.74 -18.22
C TYR A 170 12.13 30.92 -19.76
N GLU A 171 13.30 30.87 -20.36
CA GLU A 171 13.43 30.78 -21.83
C GLU A 171 13.48 29.30 -22.21
N GLU A 172 12.45 28.84 -22.94
CA GLU A 172 12.50 27.52 -23.58
C GLU A 172 13.63 27.48 -24.61
N LYS A 173 14.79 26.98 -24.23
CA LYS A 173 15.85 26.64 -25.18
C LYS A 173 15.75 25.16 -25.49
N MET A 174 15.32 24.86 -26.71
CA MET A 174 15.49 23.54 -27.29
C MET A 174 16.99 23.27 -27.45
N LEU A 175 17.59 22.56 -26.50
CA LEU A 175 18.94 22.02 -26.68
C LEU A 175 18.87 21.00 -27.82
N SER A 176 19.77 21.13 -28.79
CA SER A 176 19.82 20.30 -30.02
C SER A 176 19.64 18.81 -29.68
N MET A 177 18.58 18.21 -30.21
CA MET A 177 18.33 16.78 -30.09
C MET A 177 19.28 16.03 -31.03
N SER A 178 20.29 15.36 -30.47
CA SER A 178 21.17 14.47 -31.23
C SER A 178 20.49 13.14 -31.44
N VAL A 179 20.06 12.87 -32.67
CA VAL A 179 19.52 11.57 -33.08
C VAL A 179 20.71 10.70 -33.51
N PHE A 180 21.01 9.66 -32.71
CA PHE A 180 21.96 8.64 -33.12
C PHE A 180 21.23 7.52 -33.84
N PRO A 181 21.46 7.27 -35.14
CA PRO A 181 20.91 6.11 -35.80
C PRO A 181 21.55 4.84 -35.23
N LYS A 182 20.70 3.95 -34.68
CA LYS A 182 21.13 2.62 -34.28
C LYS A 182 21.17 1.72 -35.53
N VAL A 183 22.37 1.45 -36.04
CA VAL A 183 22.57 0.46 -37.09
C VAL A 183 22.59 -0.92 -36.42
N MET A 184 21.57 -1.74 -36.66
CA MET A 184 21.64 -3.18 -36.39
C MET A 184 22.27 -3.85 -37.59
N VAL A 185 23.38 -4.53 -37.38
CA VAL A 185 23.99 -5.45 -38.34
C VAL A 185 23.53 -6.85 -37.95
N ASP A 186 22.86 -7.54 -38.89
CA ASP A 186 22.49 -8.95 -38.76
C ASP A 186 23.72 -9.86 -38.90
#